data_1bdf6366855d614f80f8012dd6177ada
#
_entry.id   1bdf6366855d614f80f8012dd6177ada
#
_cell.length_a   1.000
_cell.length_b   1.000
_cell.length_c   1.000
_cell.angle_alpha   90.00
_cell.angle_beta   90.00
_cell.angle_gamma   90.00
#
_symmetry.space_group_name_H-M   'P 1'
#
loop_
_entity.id
_entity.type
_entity.pdbx_description
1 polymer ?
#
loop_
_entity_poly.entity_id
_entity_poly.type
_entity_poly.pdbx_seq_one_letter_code
_entity_poly.pdbx_strand_id
1 'polypeptide(L)'
;MTDDAYERARMALRKDMMRSIVTEPLLSRMKGRSREQFDVIIELNEFYRDGLAGALVVVEQQAKLWRVRVSSVSNYLFARLSADRIRRLAAASQELNVANRRNDAVVYRIWEDSDIAVTLTRSLATIKADAAQRAFHALGQGIVWAVLDSGIDGSHVHFAEKQSVHGKIDTLAIRGPVEHRDYTPDGEASAAARTDASVPSRGGAPSALVDRLGHGSHVAGIIAGHWNTEVLDGLLVVGTEVRDVSASDRDVEKPIVAREALTSISGVAPLAKLVSLKVIADVTRTDEHKQTRGQGKVSWVLRALEDIQRWNQYGRRLLVHGVNMSIGYDFDPRWFACGQSPICSEVNRLVKSGVCVVVSAGNSGYSSYITGAGVEQSSYRDLSITDPGNAELAITVGSTHRDMPHTYGVSYFSSRGPTGDGRRKPDVLAPGERIRSCAAGRERERFGRDTTAPVPVSDAAAESVATAPGMTAHAPEDTTLSEPSESAARALERGMVLYCEQTGTSMAAAHMSGAAAAFLSVRTEFIGQPERVKALFLMNAVDLGREPAFQGHGLLDLMKVLQAV
;
A
#
# COMPACT_ATOMS: atom_id res chain seq x y z
N MET A 1 -9.92 -39.04 -29.67
CA MET A 1 -10.45 -38.09 -28.65
C MET A 1 -11.92 -38.38 -28.49
N THR A 2 -12.39 -38.66 -27.28
CA THR A 2 -13.83 -38.86 -27.03
C THR A 2 -14.54 -37.51 -27.21
N ASP A 3 -15.80 -37.51 -27.65
CA ASP A 3 -16.64 -36.28 -27.83
C ASP A 3 -16.57 -35.36 -26.60
N ASP A 4 -16.50 -35.94 -25.40
CA ASP A 4 -16.41 -35.21 -24.14
C ASP A 4 -15.05 -34.52 -23.94
N ALA A 5 -13.96 -35.06 -24.47
CA ALA A 5 -12.63 -34.42 -24.44
C ALA A 5 -12.54 -33.24 -25.46
N TYR A 6 -13.21 -33.40 -26.61
CA TYR A 6 -13.30 -32.34 -27.61
C TYR A 6 -14.14 -31.17 -27.11
N GLU A 7 -15.30 -31.42 -26.51
CA GLU A 7 -16.14 -30.37 -25.91
C GLU A 7 -15.46 -29.66 -24.75
N ARG A 8 -14.72 -30.37 -23.89
CA ARG A 8 -13.91 -29.76 -22.81
C ARG A 8 -12.80 -28.86 -23.36
N ALA A 9 -12.07 -29.31 -24.36
CA ALA A 9 -11.04 -28.51 -25.02
C ALA A 9 -11.63 -27.27 -25.69
N ARG A 10 -12.79 -27.40 -26.34
CA ARG A 10 -13.54 -26.30 -26.97
C ARG A 10 -14.04 -25.28 -25.95
N MET A 11 -14.54 -25.74 -24.78
CA MET A 11 -14.93 -24.86 -23.68
C MET A 11 -13.74 -24.13 -23.06
N ALA A 12 -12.62 -24.81 -22.87
CA ALA A 12 -11.38 -24.18 -22.36
C ALA A 12 -10.87 -23.10 -23.32
N LEU A 13 -10.81 -23.41 -24.62
CA LEU A 13 -10.41 -22.45 -25.65
C LEU A 13 -11.33 -21.23 -25.68
N ARG A 14 -12.66 -21.44 -25.63
CA ARG A 14 -13.64 -20.34 -25.57
C ARG A 14 -13.44 -19.46 -24.34
N LYS A 15 -13.10 -20.04 -23.19
CA LYS A 15 -12.84 -19.32 -21.94
C LYS A 15 -11.57 -18.47 -22.05
N ASP A 16 -10.49 -19.01 -22.59
CA ASP A 16 -9.24 -18.29 -22.74
C ASP A 16 -9.35 -17.17 -23.80
N MET A 17 -10.08 -17.41 -24.86
CA MET A 17 -10.36 -16.40 -25.88
C MET A 17 -11.30 -15.29 -25.38
N MET A 18 -12.23 -15.57 -24.45
CA MET A 18 -13.06 -14.53 -23.81
C MET A 18 -12.19 -13.54 -23.03
N ARG A 19 -11.11 -14.01 -22.40
CA ARG A 19 -10.13 -13.19 -21.67
C ARG A 19 -9.35 -12.23 -22.56
N SER A 20 -9.24 -12.51 -23.86
CA SER A 20 -8.59 -11.59 -24.79
C SER A 20 -9.44 -10.37 -25.12
N ILE A 21 -10.77 -10.48 -24.99
CA ILE A 21 -11.72 -9.39 -25.31
C ILE A 21 -12.27 -8.74 -24.05
N VAL A 22 -12.63 -9.51 -23.03
CA VAL A 22 -13.14 -8.97 -21.75
C VAL A 22 -12.04 -9.05 -20.69
N THR A 23 -11.77 -7.94 -20.03
CA THR A 23 -10.71 -7.89 -19.01
C THR A 23 -11.01 -8.79 -17.81
N GLU A 24 -9.97 -9.39 -17.22
CA GLU A 24 -10.12 -10.37 -16.13
C GLU A 24 -10.87 -9.83 -14.89
N PRO A 25 -10.69 -8.57 -14.46
CA PRO A 25 -11.49 -8.00 -13.37
C PRO A 25 -12.99 -8.08 -13.65
N LEU A 26 -13.41 -7.64 -14.84
CA LEU A 26 -14.81 -7.68 -15.25
C LEU A 26 -15.33 -9.12 -15.38
N LEU A 27 -14.55 -10.04 -15.94
CA LEU A 27 -14.91 -11.45 -16.01
C LEU A 27 -15.11 -12.08 -14.64
N SER A 28 -14.27 -11.75 -13.69
CA SER A 28 -14.36 -12.26 -12.31
C SER A 28 -15.63 -11.78 -11.61
N ARG A 29 -15.99 -10.51 -11.77
CA ARG A 29 -17.23 -9.93 -11.22
C ARG A 29 -18.50 -10.50 -11.89
N MET A 30 -18.40 -10.84 -13.16
CA MET A 30 -19.52 -11.42 -13.93
C MET A 30 -19.82 -12.90 -13.60
N LYS A 31 -18.97 -13.60 -12.83
CA LYS A 31 -19.17 -15.01 -12.46
C LYS A 31 -20.47 -15.20 -11.66
N GLY A 32 -21.35 -16.08 -12.16
CA GLY A 32 -22.64 -16.39 -11.52
C GLY A 32 -23.70 -15.30 -11.58
N ARG A 33 -23.43 -14.14 -12.21
CA ARG A 33 -24.26 -12.93 -12.18
C ARG A 33 -24.79 -12.53 -13.56
N SER A 34 -25.50 -13.45 -14.24
CA SER A 34 -25.91 -13.26 -15.66
C SER A 34 -26.78 -12.03 -15.92
N ARG A 35 -27.61 -11.61 -14.98
CA ARG A 35 -28.56 -10.48 -15.11
C ARG A 35 -28.07 -9.18 -14.50
N GLU A 36 -27.00 -9.21 -13.70
CA GLU A 36 -26.43 -8.01 -13.10
C GLU A 36 -25.90 -7.05 -14.18
N GLN A 37 -26.08 -5.75 -13.95
CA GLN A 37 -25.67 -4.68 -14.85
C GLN A 37 -24.29 -4.18 -14.44
N PHE A 38 -23.43 -3.97 -15.43
CA PHE A 38 -22.08 -3.45 -15.29
C PHE A 38 -21.91 -2.22 -16.16
N ASP A 39 -21.31 -1.19 -15.63
CA ASP A 39 -20.86 -0.06 -16.43
C ASP A 39 -19.57 -0.48 -17.14
N VAL A 40 -19.51 -0.31 -18.45
CA VAL A 40 -18.43 -0.82 -19.30
C VAL A 40 -17.95 0.20 -20.31
N ILE A 41 -16.65 0.15 -20.58
CA ILE A 41 -15.98 0.83 -21.68
C ILE A 41 -15.76 -0.21 -22.78
N ILE A 42 -16.34 0.01 -23.96
CA ILE A 42 -16.18 -0.83 -25.14
C ILE A 42 -15.20 -0.14 -26.07
N GLU A 43 -14.02 -0.72 -26.21
CA GLU A 43 -13.00 -0.25 -27.15
C GLU A 43 -13.29 -0.82 -28.55
N LEU A 44 -13.45 0.07 -29.51
CA LEU A 44 -13.70 -0.30 -30.89
C LEU A 44 -12.42 -0.74 -31.59
N ASN A 45 -12.56 -1.61 -32.59
CA ASN A 45 -11.45 -2.05 -33.41
C ASN A 45 -11.11 -0.97 -34.47
N GLU A 46 -9.96 -0.34 -34.34
CA GLU A 46 -9.47 0.68 -35.27
C GLU A 46 -9.26 0.14 -36.70
N PHE A 47 -9.05 -1.17 -36.83
CA PHE A 47 -8.86 -1.86 -38.13
C PHE A 47 -10.15 -2.45 -38.68
N TYR A 48 -11.31 -2.04 -38.14
CA TYR A 48 -12.59 -2.47 -38.71
C TYR A 48 -12.69 -2.05 -40.17
N ARG A 49 -13.22 -2.92 -41.05
CA ARG A 49 -13.25 -2.73 -42.51
C ARG A 49 -13.82 -1.40 -42.96
N ASP A 50 -14.83 -0.87 -42.24
CA ASP A 50 -15.49 0.42 -42.55
C ASP A 50 -14.98 1.55 -41.64
N GLY A 51 -13.80 1.33 -40.97
CA GLY A 51 -13.17 2.27 -40.06
C GLY A 51 -13.94 2.43 -38.74
N LEU A 52 -13.45 3.33 -37.88
CA LEU A 52 -14.06 3.60 -36.57
C LEU A 52 -15.49 4.09 -36.66
N ALA A 53 -15.81 4.92 -37.66
CA ALA A 53 -17.17 5.42 -37.89
C ALA A 53 -18.15 4.28 -38.20
N GLY A 54 -17.74 3.32 -39.01
CA GLY A 54 -18.52 2.12 -39.29
C GLY A 54 -18.69 1.22 -38.08
N ALA A 55 -17.61 1.02 -37.29
CA ALA A 55 -17.65 0.27 -36.05
C ALA A 55 -18.63 0.89 -35.05
N LEU A 56 -18.60 2.22 -34.89
CA LEU A 56 -19.50 2.96 -34.02
C LEU A 56 -20.96 2.75 -34.40
N VAL A 57 -21.30 2.88 -35.68
CA VAL A 57 -22.67 2.68 -36.17
C VAL A 57 -23.19 1.27 -35.84
N VAL A 58 -22.37 0.24 -36.00
CA VAL A 58 -22.77 -1.14 -35.73
C VAL A 58 -23.07 -1.34 -34.21
N VAL A 59 -22.22 -0.83 -33.33
CA VAL A 59 -22.45 -0.97 -31.88
C VAL A 59 -23.64 -0.13 -31.42
N GLU A 60 -23.84 1.07 -31.97
CA GLU A 60 -25.01 1.90 -31.68
C GLU A 60 -26.33 1.25 -32.16
N GLN A 61 -26.33 0.62 -33.32
CA GLN A 61 -27.48 -0.16 -33.78
C GLN A 61 -27.81 -1.32 -32.85
N GLN A 62 -26.79 -2.05 -32.41
CA GLN A 62 -26.94 -3.12 -31.43
C GLN A 62 -27.45 -2.61 -30.08
N ALA A 63 -26.94 -1.47 -29.61
CA ALA A 63 -27.40 -0.81 -28.40
C ALA A 63 -28.88 -0.38 -28.48
N LYS A 64 -29.31 0.14 -29.63
CA LYS A 64 -30.72 0.47 -29.90
C LYS A 64 -31.62 -0.76 -29.82
N LEU A 65 -31.20 -1.88 -30.40
CA LEU A 65 -31.93 -3.17 -30.30
C LEU A 65 -32.06 -3.63 -28.83
N TRP A 66 -31.05 -3.40 -28.03
CA TRP A 66 -31.06 -3.75 -26.62
C TRP A 66 -31.70 -2.69 -25.71
N ARG A 67 -32.14 -1.56 -26.29
CA ARG A 67 -32.67 -0.39 -25.57
C ARG A 67 -31.69 0.12 -24.51
N VAL A 68 -30.40 0.18 -24.83
CA VAL A 68 -29.32 0.66 -23.99
C VAL A 68 -28.87 2.03 -24.51
N ARG A 69 -28.64 2.97 -23.59
CA ARG A 69 -27.99 4.24 -23.89
C ARG A 69 -26.49 4.03 -24.01
N VAL A 70 -25.88 4.62 -25.02
CA VAL A 70 -24.44 4.67 -25.21
C VAL A 70 -23.99 6.10 -25.40
N SER A 71 -22.80 6.41 -24.93
CA SER A 71 -22.05 7.62 -25.26
C SER A 71 -20.69 7.21 -25.81
N SER A 72 -20.07 8.05 -26.62
CA SER A 72 -18.81 7.72 -27.26
C SER A 72 -17.81 8.87 -27.19
N VAL A 73 -16.53 8.52 -27.05
CA VAL A 73 -15.39 9.44 -27.12
C VAL A 73 -14.26 8.71 -27.84
N SER A 74 -13.79 9.27 -28.98
CA SER A 74 -12.74 8.64 -29.81
C SER A 74 -13.15 7.23 -30.26
N ASN A 75 -12.37 6.20 -29.90
CA ASN A 75 -12.62 4.78 -30.17
C ASN A 75 -13.30 4.04 -29.02
N TYR A 76 -13.79 4.75 -28.00
CA TYR A 76 -14.45 4.17 -26.82
C TYR A 76 -15.94 4.49 -26.78
N LEU A 77 -16.75 3.49 -26.42
CA LEU A 77 -18.16 3.65 -26.08
C LEU A 77 -18.37 3.27 -24.61
N PHE A 78 -19.23 4.04 -23.97
CA PHE A 78 -19.64 3.82 -22.58
C PHE A 78 -21.08 3.32 -22.56
N ALA A 79 -21.31 2.21 -21.84
CA ALA A 79 -22.62 1.59 -21.77
C ALA A 79 -22.82 0.85 -20.46
N ARG A 80 -24.09 0.72 -20.04
CA ARG A 80 -24.47 -0.15 -18.92
C ARG A 80 -25.09 -1.42 -19.46
N LEU A 81 -24.39 -2.55 -19.30
CA LEU A 81 -24.74 -3.83 -19.91
C LEU A 81 -24.85 -4.94 -18.88
N SER A 82 -25.80 -5.88 -19.08
CA SER A 82 -25.80 -7.11 -18.29
C SER A 82 -24.63 -8.02 -18.68
N ALA A 83 -24.17 -8.85 -17.74
CA ALA A 83 -23.11 -9.83 -17.98
C ALA A 83 -23.39 -10.71 -19.21
N ASP A 84 -24.66 -11.05 -19.48
CA ASP A 84 -25.06 -11.84 -20.64
C ASP A 84 -24.85 -11.06 -21.96
N ARG A 85 -25.17 -9.76 -21.98
CA ARG A 85 -24.95 -8.90 -23.15
C ARG A 85 -23.47 -8.68 -23.42
N ILE A 86 -22.65 -8.50 -22.36
CA ILE A 86 -21.20 -8.40 -22.47
C ILE A 86 -20.63 -9.67 -23.11
N ARG A 87 -21.05 -10.86 -22.63
CA ARG A 87 -20.61 -12.15 -23.21
C ARG A 87 -21.01 -12.30 -24.68
N ARG A 88 -22.23 -11.89 -25.05
CA ARG A 88 -22.69 -11.94 -26.46
C ARG A 88 -21.87 -11.01 -27.35
N LEU A 89 -21.59 -9.80 -26.89
CA LEU A 89 -20.78 -8.84 -27.65
C LEU A 89 -19.35 -9.36 -27.84
N ALA A 90 -18.75 -9.92 -26.79
CA ALA A 90 -17.43 -10.52 -26.85
C ALA A 90 -17.40 -11.78 -27.75
N ALA A 91 -18.41 -12.64 -27.67
CA ALA A 91 -18.50 -13.85 -28.50
C ALA A 91 -18.59 -13.54 -30.00
N ALA A 92 -19.38 -12.54 -30.39
CA ALA A 92 -19.48 -12.11 -31.78
C ALA A 92 -18.11 -11.66 -32.33
N SER A 93 -17.36 -10.85 -31.58
CA SER A 93 -16.02 -10.43 -31.98
C SER A 93 -15.01 -11.58 -31.99
N GLN A 94 -15.16 -12.55 -31.10
CA GLN A 94 -14.34 -13.74 -31.01
C GLN A 94 -14.50 -14.67 -32.22
N GLU A 95 -15.73 -14.93 -32.65
CA GLU A 95 -16.01 -15.80 -33.81
C GLU A 95 -15.37 -15.25 -35.09
N LEU A 96 -15.38 -13.93 -35.26
CA LEU A 96 -14.75 -13.26 -36.40
C LEU A 96 -13.20 -13.34 -36.32
N ASN A 97 -12.63 -13.23 -35.14
CA ASN A 97 -11.19 -13.38 -34.94
C ASN A 97 -10.71 -14.81 -35.26
N VAL A 98 -11.46 -15.83 -34.82
CA VAL A 98 -11.15 -17.25 -35.13
C VAL A 98 -11.22 -17.55 -36.60
N ALA A 99 -12.20 -16.95 -37.31
CA ALA A 99 -12.34 -17.10 -38.76
C ALA A 99 -11.29 -16.31 -39.57
N ASN A 100 -10.27 -15.75 -38.90
CA ASN A 100 -9.23 -14.89 -39.48
C ASN A 100 -9.80 -13.60 -40.15
N ARG A 101 -10.97 -13.16 -39.72
CA ARG A 101 -11.66 -11.94 -40.17
C ARG A 101 -11.54 -10.84 -39.14
N ARG A 102 -10.31 -10.54 -38.70
CA ARG A 102 -10.06 -9.52 -37.64
C ARG A 102 -10.60 -8.14 -38.01
N ASN A 103 -10.59 -7.78 -39.28
CA ASN A 103 -11.13 -6.52 -39.77
C ASN A 103 -12.68 -6.46 -39.79
N ASP A 104 -13.36 -7.57 -39.58
CA ASP A 104 -14.81 -7.63 -39.42
C ASP A 104 -15.24 -7.58 -37.93
N ALA A 105 -14.32 -7.79 -36.99
CA ALA A 105 -14.58 -7.67 -35.57
C ALA A 105 -14.71 -6.19 -35.17
N VAL A 106 -15.86 -5.82 -34.65
CA VAL A 106 -16.20 -4.43 -34.30
C VAL A 106 -15.59 -4.01 -32.96
N VAL A 107 -15.53 -4.93 -32.00
CA VAL A 107 -15.02 -4.69 -30.64
C VAL A 107 -13.60 -5.25 -30.51
N TYR A 108 -12.69 -4.40 -30.06
CA TYR A 108 -11.33 -4.78 -29.73
C TYR A 108 -11.26 -5.31 -28.29
N ARG A 109 -11.81 -4.54 -27.32
CA ARG A 109 -11.77 -4.91 -25.91
C ARG A 109 -12.95 -4.33 -25.13
N ILE A 110 -13.30 -4.99 -24.03
CA ILE A 110 -14.34 -4.52 -23.09
C ILE A 110 -13.71 -4.41 -21.70
N TRP A 111 -13.71 -3.21 -21.17
CA TRP A 111 -13.21 -2.84 -19.87
C TRP A 111 -14.36 -2.60 -18.90
N GLU A 112 -14.11 -2.70 -17.63
CA GLU A 112 -15.01 -2.17 -16.62
C GLU A 112 -14.83 -0.65 -16.56
N ASP A 113 -15.94 0.09 -16.61
CA ASP A 113 -15.97 1.52 -16.28
C ASP A 113 -16.02 1.64 -14.76
N SER A 114 -14.83 1.64 -14.16
CA SER A 114 -14.69 1.69 -12.73
C SER A 114 -14.82 3.11 -12.23
N ASP A 115 -15.53 3.31 -11.11
CA ASP A 115 -15.59 4.60 -10.44
C ASP A 115 -14.19 5.13 -10.17
N ILE A 116 -13.89 6.32 -10.68
CA ILE A 116 -12.66 7.04 -10.36
C ILE A 116 -12.89 7.70 -9.01
N ALA A 117 -12.62 6.97 -7.93
CA ALA A 117 -12.50 7.59 -6.63
C ALA A 117 -11.25 8.48 -6.63
N VAL A 118 -11.37 9.71 -6.15
CA VAL A 118 -10.22 10.58 -5.84
C VAL A 118 -9.48 9.91 -4.69
N THR A 119 -8.54 9.04 -5.02
CA THR A 119 -7.72 8.32 -4.06
C THR A 119 -6.74 9.29 -3.42
N LEU A 120 -6.86 9.49 -2.14
CA LEU A 120 -6.08 10.45 -1.36
C LEU A 120 -4.64 10.09 -1.11
N THR A 121 -4.24 8.92 -1.43
CA THR A 121 -2.85 8.55 -1.39
C THR A 121 -2.21 8.92 -2.72
N ARG A 122 -1.95 10.23 -2.92
CA ARG A 122 -1.15 10.73 -4.04
C ARG A 122 0.15 9.92 -4.16
N SER A 123 0.69 9.44 -3.04
CA SER A 123 1.86 8.58 -2.98
C SER A 123 1.68 7.22 -3.69
N LEU A 124 0.48 6.62 -3.69
CA LEU A 124 0.21 5.40 -4.46
C LEU A 124 0.27 5.66 -5.97
N ALA A 125 -0.29 6.79 -6.42
CA ALA A 125 -0.22 7.20 -7.82
C ALA A 125 1.23 7.48 -8.26
N THR A 126 2.05 8.04 -7.39
CA THR A 126 3.46 8.32 -7.65
C THR A 126 4.26 7.05 -7.98
N ILE A 127 3.99 5.95 -7.27
CA ILE A 127 4.61 4.63 -7.55
C ILE A 127 3.75 3.76 -8.48
N LYS A 128 2.65 4.30 -9.01
CA LYS A 128 1.67 3.64 -9.89
C LYS A 128 1.04 2.37 -9.30
N ALA A 129 0.94 2.31 -7.97
CA ALA A 129 0.33 1.19 -7.29
C ALA A 129 -1.19 1.13 -7.54
N ASP A 130 -1.86 2.27 -7.58
CA ASP A 130 -3.28 2.39 -7.90
C ASP A 130 -3.60 1.87 -9.33
N ALA A 131 -2.73 2.16 -10.30
CA ALA A 131 -2.84 1.62 -11.64
C ALA A 131 -2.58 0.10 -11.66
N ALA A 132 -1.58 -0.38 -10.91
CA ALA A 132 -1.27 -1.80 -10.79
C ALA A 132 -2.40 -2.59 -10.11
N GLN A 133 -3.02 -2.03 -9.07
CA GLN A 133 -4.20 -2.63 -8.43
C GLN A 133 -5.34 -2.82 -9.43
N ARG A 134 -5.61 -1.82 -10.27
CA ARG A 134 -6.69 -1.87 -11.28
C ARG A 134 -6.36 -2.77 -12.46
N ALA A 135 -5.15 -2.65 -13.03
CA ALA A 135 -4.77 -3.35 -14.26
C ALA A 135 -4.40 -4.82 -14.04
N PHE A 136 -3.73 -5.13 -12.94
CA PHE A 136 -3.19 -6.47 -12.66
C PHE A 136 -3.85 -7.15 -11.46
N HIS A 137 -4.77 -6.47 -10.77
CA HIS A 137 -5.33 -6.96 -9.51
C HIS A 137 -4.25 -7.25 -8.45
N ALA A 138 -3.21 -6.40 -8.44
CA ALA A 138 -2.04 -6.52 -7.57
C ALA A 138 -2.38 -6.01 -6.16
N LEU A 139 -3.14 -6.79 -5.40
CA LEU A 139 -3.75 -6.39 -4.13
C LEU A 139 -3.07 -7.05 -2.91
N GLY A 140 -2.08 -7.91 -3.11
CA GLY A 140 -1.36 -8.60 -2.02
C GLY A 140 -2.04 -9.86 -1.50
N GLN A 141 -3.07 -10.39 -2.16
CA GLN A 141 -3.77 -11.59 -1.74
C GLN A 141 -2.82 -12.80 -1.65
N GLY A 142 -2.94 -13.56 -0.57
CA GLY A 142 -2.09 -14.73 -0.31
C GLY A 142 -0.69 -14.41 0.23
N ILE A 143 -0.32 -13.13 0.33
CA ILE A 143 0.98 -12.69 0.83
C ILE A 143 0.90 -12.34 2.32
N VAL A 144 1.90 -12.77 3.08
CA VAL A 144 2.09 -12.44 4.50
C VAL A 144 3.36 -11.62 4.63
N TRP A 145 3.25 -10.44 5.27
CA TRP A 145 4.36 -9.50 5.45
C TRP A 145 4.55 -9.18 6.93
N ALA A 146 5.77 -9.31 7.44
CA ALA A 146 6.08 -8.96 8.80
C ALA A 146 6.48 -7.48 8.91
N VAL A 147 6.01 -6.81 9.95
CA VAL A 147 6.34 -5.42 10.29
C VAL A 147 7.08 -5.42 11.62
N LEU A 148 8.39 -5.13 11.59
CA LEU A 148 9.24 -4.98 12.77
C LEU A 148 9.26 -3.51 13.19
N ASP A 149 8.44 -3.14 14.18
CA ASP A 149 8.21 -1.75 14.56
C ASP A 149 7.70 -1.62 16.02
N SER A 150 6.97 -0.56 16.34
CA SER A 150 6.39 -0.25 17.66
C SER A 150 5.08 -1.02 17.98
N GLY A 151 4.68 -1.93 17.12
CA GLY A 151 3.39 -2.63 17.18
C GLY A 151 2.44 -2.14 16.08
N ILE A 152 1.25 -2.75 16.04
CA ILE A 152 0.14 -2.31 15.16
C ILE A 152 -1.10 -2.16 16.03
N ASP A 153 -1.81 -1.04 15.94
CA ASP A 153 -3.11 -0.87 16.62
C ASP A 153 -4.17 -1.76 15.96
N GLY A 154 -4.36 -2.95 16.53
CA GLY A 154 -5.31 -3.94 16.02
C GLY A 154 -6.77 -3.50 16.09
N SER A 155 -7.07 -2.44 16.84
CA SER A 155 -8.41 -1.84 16.92
C SER A 155 -8.69 -0.79 15.85
N HIS A 156 -7.67 -0.40 15.07
CA HIS A 156 -7.80 0.63 14.05
C HIS A 156 -8.68 0.15 12.89
N VAL A 157 -9.64 0.98 12.48
CA VAL A 157 -10.63 0.69 11.43
C VAL A 157 -10.04 0.25 10.09
N HIS A 158 -8.81 0.69 9.80
CA HIS A 158 -8.08 0.37 8.58
C HIS A 158 -7.76 -1.13 8.44
N PHE A 159 -7.55 -1.81 9.56
CA PHE A 159 -7.20 -3.23 9.65
C PHE A 159 -8.39 -4.13 10.02
N ALA A 160 -9.54 -3.55 10.33
CA ALA A 160 -10.73 -4.29 10.75
C ALA A 160 -11.20 -5.26 9.66
N GLU A 161 -11.70 -6.41 10.10
CA GLU A 161 -12.32 -7.37 9.20
C GLU A 161 -13.57 -6.76 8.56
N LYS A 162 -13.63 -6.77 7.25
CA LYS A 162 -14.76 -6.25 6.48
C LYS A 162 -14.82 -6.80 5.06
N GLN A 163 -15.99 -6.78 4.47
CA GLN A 163 -16.15 -7.02 3.05
C GLN A 163 -15.86 -5.73 2.28
N SER A 164 -15.06 -5.82 1.23
CA SER A 164 -14.76 -4.71 0.31
C SER A 164 -15.06 -5.10 -1.12
N VAL A 165 -15.02 -4.14 -2.03
CA VAL A 165 -15.11 -4.39 -3.48
C VAL A 165 -14.01 -5.32 -4.00
N HIS A 166 -12.89 -5.40 -3.30
CA HIS A 166 -11.75 -6.25 -3.63
C HIS A 166 -11.81 -7.63 -2.97
N GLY A 167 -12.76 -7.88 -2.05
CA GLY A 167 -12.89 -9.11 -1.29
C GLY A 167 -12.84 -8.88 0.23
N LYS A 168 -12.72 -9.97 0.98
CA LYS A 168 -12.64 -9.92 2.44
C LYS A 168 -11.29 -9.36 2.89
N ILE A 169 -11.31 -8.21 3.57
CA ILE A 169 -10.16 -7.63 4.26
C ILE A 169 -10.16 -8.17 5.69
N ASP A 170 -9.05 -8.79 6.07
CA ASP A 170 -8.79 -9.33 7.41
C ASP A 170 -7.27 -9.25 7.68
N THR A 171 -6.72 -8.07 7.51
CA THR A 171 -5.28 -7.77 7.44
C THR A 171 -4.47 -8.39 8.57
N LEU A 172 -4.99 -8.41 9.80
CA LEU A 172 -4.32 -8.96 10.98
C LEU A 172 -4.75 -10.39 11.35
N ALA A 173 -5.61 -11.02 10.55
CA ALA A 173 -6.02 -12.40 10.80
C ALA A 173 -4.99 -13.40 10.26
N ILE A 174 -4.05 -13.82 11.10
CA ILE A 174 -2.98 -14.76 10.78
C ILE A 174 -3.36 -16.16 11.26
N ARG A 175 -2.86 -17.18 10.57
CA ARG A 175 -3.13 -18.58 10.88
C ARG A 175 -1.86 -19.42 10.93
N GLY A 176 -1.91 -20.50 11.69
CA GLY A 176 -0.83 -21.48 11.79
C GLY A 176 0.22 -21.09 12.82
N PRO A 177 1.48 -21.44 12.61
CA PRO A 177 2.54 -21.18 13.58
C PRO A 177 2.98 -19.72 13.61
N VAL A 178 2.58 -18.91 12.62
CA VAL A 178 2.89 -17.48 12.57
C VAL A 178 1.96 -16.74 13.52
N GLU A 179 2.51 -15.84 14.34
CA GLU A 179 1.76 -15.09 15.33
C GLU A 179 2.30 -13.67 15.53
N HIS A 180 1.46 -12.75 16.01
CA HIS A 180 1.91 -11.44 16.46
C HIS A 180 2.71 -11.60 17.75
N ARG A 181 3.91 -11.00 17.82
CA ARG A 181 4.79 -11.09 18.97
C ARG A 181 5.35 -9.76 19.42
N ASP A 182 5.47 -9.61 20.73
CA ASP A 182 6.11 -8.47 21.39
C ASP A 182 7.41 -8.94 22.06
N TYR A 183 8.54 -8.40 21.61
CA TYR A 183 9.89 -8.72 22.10
C TYR A 183 10.39 -7.70 23.12
N THR A 184 9.57 -6.71 23.46
CA THR A 184 9.87 -5.69 24.47
C THR A 184 9.60 -6.23 25.88
N PRO A 185 10.04 -5.52 26.93
CA PRO A 185 9.73 -5.92 28.31
C PRO A 185 8.24 -6.08 28.60
N ASP A 186 7.37 -5.30 27.93
CA ASP A 186 5.91 -5.43 28.06
C ASP A 186 5.42 -6.80 27.55
N GLY A 187 6.02 -7.31 26.49
CA GLY A 187 5.75 -8.63 25.94
C GLY A 187 6.24 -9.75 26.86
N GLU A 188 7.44 -9.60 27.43
CA GLU A 188 8.00 -10.57 28.39
C GLU A 188 7.11 -10.65 29.65
N ALA A 189 6.67 -9.52 30.19
CA ALA A 189 5.76 -9.47 31.33
C ALA A 189 4.39 -10.11 31.01
N SER A 190 3.85 -9.87 29.80
CA SER A 190 2.59 -10.46 29.35
C SER A 190 2.70 -11.98 29.14
N ALA A 191 3.84 -12.47 28.69
CA ALA A 191 4.10 -13.91 28.53
C ALA A 191 4.23 -14.60 29.89
N ALA A 192 4.94 -14.00 30.86
CA ALA A 192 5.07 -14.50 32.23
C ALA A 192 3.71 -14.59 32.93
N ALA A 193 2.85 -13.57 32.78
CA ALA A 193 1.49 -13.57 33.32
C ALA A 193 0.58 -14.66 32.73
N ARG A 194 0.82 -15.10 31.50
CA ARG A 194 0.06 -16.20 30.87
C ARG A 194 0.47 -17.58 31.36
N THR A 195 1.67 -17.75 31.83
CA THR A 195 2.15 -19.02 32.42
C THR A 195 1.79 -19.17 33.89
N ASP A 196 1.39 -18.10 34.54
CA ASP A 196 0.93 -18.13 35.94
C ASP A 196 -0.60 -18.41 35.96
N ALA A 197 -0.94 -19.67 36.30
CA ALA A 197 -2.34 -20.12 36.38
C ALA A 197 -3.17 -19.40 37.46
N SER A 198 -2.54 -18.64 38.35
CA SER A 198 -3.18 -17.86 39.42
C SER A 198 -3.71 -16.50 38.91
N VAL A 199 -3.26 -16.03 37.74
CA VAL A 199 -3.68 -14.75 37.18
C VAL A 199 -4.82 -14.99 36.16
N PRO A 200 -6.04 -14.47 36.42
CA PRO A 200 -7.12 -14.57 35.43
C PRO A 200 -6.67 -13.98 34.10
N SER A 201 -6.76 -14.76 33.01
CA SER A 201 -6.50 -14.26 31.67
C SER A 201 -7.50 -13.14 31.35
N ARG A 202 -7.11 -11.89 31.54
CA ARG A 202 -7.87 -10.76 31.00
C ARG A 202 -7.75 -10.87 29.50
N GLY A 203 -8.86 -11.14 28.81
CA GLY A 203 -8.96 -11.27 27.36
C GLY A 203 -8.69 -9.95 26.64
N GLY A 204 -7.44 -9.45 26.75
CA GLY A 204 -6.96 -8.27 26.03
C GLY A 204 -6.27 -8.67 24.73
N ALA A 205 -6.23 -7.74 23.78
CA ALA A 205 -5.47 -7.91 22.55
C ALA A 205 -4.00 -8.23 22.87
N PRO A 206 -3.32 -9.07 22.06
CA PRO A 206 -1.88 -9.30 22.20
C PRO A 206 -1.11 -7.97 22.25
N SER A 207 -0.11 -7.85 23.12
CA SER A 207 0.66 -6.60 23.29
C SER A 207 1.31 -6.10 22.00
N ALA A 208 1.59 -7.00 21.05
CA ALA A 208 2.05 -6.67 19.72
C ALA A 208 0.98 -5.95 18.86
N LEU A 209 -0.30 -6.08 19.21
CA LEU A 209 -1.43 -5.38 18.57
C LEU A 209 -1.85 -4.12 19.34
N VAL A 210 -0.95 -3.60 20.16
CA VAL A 210 -1.08 -2.32 20.87
C VAL A 210 0.10 -1.43 20.48
N ASP A 211 -0.17 -0.37 19.73
CA ASP A 211 0.83 0.60 19.31
C ASP A 211 0.64 1.92 20.05
N ARG A 212 1.45 2.13 21.08
CA ARG A 212 1.40 3.36 21.89
C ARG A 212 2.16 4.52 21.26
N LEU A 213 3.10 4.26 20.34
CA LEU A 213 3.85 5.29 19.62
C LEU A 213 3.09 5.78 18.39
N GLY A 214 2.47 4.86 17.65
CA GLY A 214 1.72 5.15 16.41
C GLY A 214 2.54 4.97 15.13
N HIS A 215 3.86 4.82 15.22
CA HIS A 215 4.72 4.70 14.05
C HIS A 215 4.50 3.36 13.31
N GLY A 216 4.45 2.24 14.02
CA GLY A 216 4.23 0.93 13.41
C GLY A 216 2.86 0.79 12.75
N SER A 217 1.81 1.36 13.34
CA SER A 217 0.48 1.41 12.73
C SER A 217 0.46 2.25 11.47
N HIS A 218 1.18 3.37 11.46
CA HIS A 218 1.31 4.22 10.27
C HIS A 218 2.02 3.48 9.14
N VAL A 219 3.15 2.84 9.42
CA VAL A 219 3.91 2.00 8.47
C VAL A 219 3.03 0.86 7.94
N ALA A 220 2.34 0.14 8.83
CA ALA A 220 1.45 -0.97 8.48
C ALA A 220 0.32 -0.55 7.53
N GLY A 221 -0.30 0.61 7.78
CA GLY A 221 -1.39 1.13 6.96
C GLY A 221 -0.96 1.56 5.54
N ILE A 222 0.32 1.90 5.34
CA ILE A 222 0.88 2.11 3.99
C ILE A 222 1.02 0.77 3.25
N ILE A 223 1.43 -0.29 3.95
CA ILE A 223 1.66 -1.60 3.34
C ILE A 223 0.33 -2.25 2.95
N ALA A 224 -0.62 -2.35 3.91
CA ALA A 224 -1.85 -3.11 3.73
C ALA A 224 -3.02 -2.52 4.53
N GLY A 225 -4.21 -3.06 4.28
CA GLY A 225 -5.45 -2.58 4.88
C GLY A 225 -6.17 -1.58 3.98
N HIS A 226 -7.40 -1.29 4.34
CA HIS A 226 -8.25 -0.40 3.54
C HIS A 226 -9.38 0.15 4.41
N TRP A 227 -9.79 1.36 4.16
CA TRP A 227 -11.00 1.95 4.74
C TRP A 227 -11.83 2.65 3.66
N ASN A 228 -13.16 2.47 3.71
CA ASN A 228 -14.13 3.14 2.86
C ASN A 228 -15.03 4.01 3.74
N THR A 229 -15.23 5.28 3.35
CA THR A 229 -16.00 6.27 4.10
C THR A 229 -17.50 6.27 3.79
N GLU A 230 -17.99 5.40 2.91
CA GLU A 230 -19.42 5.31 2.56
C GLU A 230 -20.34 5.18 3.80
N VAL A 231 -19.80 4.68 4.91
CA VAL A 231 -20.50 4.49 6.19
C VAL A 231 -20.60 5.78 7.03
N LEU A 232 -19.91 6.89 6.65
CA LEU A 232 -19.64 8.03 7.52
C LEU A 232 -19.85 9.39 6.85
N ASP A 233 -20.86 9.54 6.01
CA ASP A 233 -21.15 10.80 5.29
C ASP A 233 -19.95 11.40 4.52
N GLY A 234 -18.98 10.58 4.14
CA GLY A 234 -17.88 10.96 3.27
C GLY A 234 -16.78 11.82 3.91
N LEU A 235 -16.73 11.97 5.22
CA LEU A 235 -15.71 12.79 5.89
C LEU A 235 -14.66 11.93 6.60
N LEU A 236 -13.40 12.08 6.20
CA LEU A 236 -12.25 11.51 6.87
C LEU A 236 -11.54 12.60 7.68
N VAL A 237 -11.26 12.32 8.95
CA VAL A 237 -10.49 13.23 9.80
C VAL A 237 -9.03 12.90 9.69
N VAL A 238 -8.24 13.84 9.15
CA VAL A 238 -6.79 13.70 8.91
C VAL A 238 -6.04 14.75 9.72
N GLY A 239 -5.06 14.32 10.50
CA GLY A 239 -4.11 15.21 11.17
C GLY A 239 -3.02 15.65 10.20
N THR A 240 -2.89 16.95 9.94
CA THR A 240 -1.83 17.53 9.13
C THR A 240 -1.03 18.54 9.93
N GLU A 241 0.27 18.63 9.65
CA GLU A 241 1.14 19.66 10.22
C GLU A 241 1.20 20.85 9.27
N VAL A 242 0.95 22.05 9.80
CA VAL A 242 1.06 23.30 9.05
C VAL A 242 2.14 24.16 9.67
N ARG A 243 2.97 24.72 8.81
CA ARG A 243 4.01 25.67 9.20
C ARG A 243 3.38 26.98 9.64
N ASP A 244 3.65 27.42 10.87
CA ASP A 244 3.22 28.73 11.36
C ASP A 244 4.17 29.80 10.84
N VAL A 245 3.77 30.48 9.77
CA VAL A 245 4.55 31.59 9.14
C VAL A 245 4.51 32.86 9.95
N SER A 246 3.68 32.94 11.01
CA SER A 246 3.50 34.15 11.83
C SER A 246 4.48 34.25 13.01
N ALA A 247 5.15 33.16 13.35
CA ALA A 247 6.13 33.17 14.43
C ALA A 247 7.48 33.73 13.93
N SER A 248 7.76 34.94 14.30
CA SER A 248 9.08 35.54 14.07
C SER A 248 10.17 34.67 14.71
N ASP A 249 11.03 34.10 13.92
CA ASP A 249 12.29 33.42 14.23
C ASP A 249 12.39 31.92 14.35
N ARG A 250 11.32 31.15 14.36
CA ARG A 250 11.41 29.67 14.22
C ARG A 250 10.19 29.14 13.50
N ASP A 251 10.41 28.54 12.34
CA ASP A 251 9.39 27.77 11.62
C ASP A 251 8.94 26.57 12.46
N VAL A 252 7.98 26.75 13.32
CA VAL A 252 7.39 25.66 14.11
C VAL A 252 6.18 25.12 13.35
N GLU A 253 6.27 23.88 12.92
CA GLU A 253 5.10 23.17 12.40
C GLU A 253 4.12 22.91 13.55
N LYS A 254 2.89 23.40 13.40
CA LYS A 254 1.82 23.14 14.37
C LYS A 254 0.87 22.06 13.83
N PRO A 255 0.51 21.09 14.65
CA PRO A 255 -0.49 20.09 14.25
C PRO A 255 -1.84 20.78 14.11
N ILE A 256 -2.47 20.61 12.97
CA ILE A 256 -3.86 20.96 12.75
C ILE A 256 -4.68 19.73 12.35
N VAL A 257 -5.96 19.73 12.68
CA VAL A 257 -6.91 18.71 12.25
C VAL A 257 -7.66 19.27 11.05
N ALA A 258 -7.47 18.66 9.88
CA ALA A 258 -8.23 18.95 8.69
C ALA A 258 -9.27 17.85 8.45
N ARG A 259 -10.47 18.25 8.06
CA ARG A 259 -11.50 17.33 7.57
C ARG A 259 -11.46 17.34 6.06
N GLU A 260 -11.29 16.19 5.48
CA GLU A 260 -11.28 16.05 4.03
C GLU A 260 -12.38 15.10 3.59
N ALA A 261 -13.07 15.48 2.51
CA ALA A 261 -14.06 14.61 1.88
C ALA A 261 -13.35 13.52 1.11
N LEU A 262 -13.29 12.33 1.66
CA LEU A 262 -12.60 11.18 1.12
C LEU A 262 -13.52 9.98 1.06
N THR A 263 -13.51 9.29 -0.07
CA THR A 263 -14.30 8.07 -0.25
C THR A 263 -13.58 6.84 0.28
N SER A 264 -12.26 6.80 0.18
CA SER A 264 -11.47 5.65 0.68
C SER A 264 -10.01 5.99 0.92
N ILE A 265 -9.35 5.22 1.76
CA ILE A 265 -7.90 5.19 1.93
C ILE A 265 -7.43 3.72 1.92
N SER A 266 -6.36 3.43 1.19
CA SER A 266 -5.89 2.06 0.96
C SER A 266 -4.38 1.98 1.12
N GLY A 267 -3.91 0.86 1.67
CA GLY A 267 -2.52 0.45 1.54
C GLY A 267 -2.17 0.07 0.10
N VAL A 268 -0.88 -0.07 -0.16
CA VAL A 268 -0.36 -0.48 -1.49
C VAL A 268 -0.81 -1.89 -1.85
N ALA A 269 -0.87 -2.80 -0.87
CA ALA A 269 -1.30 -4.19 -1.00
C ALA A 269 -2.45 -4.49 -0.02
N PRO A 270 -3.68 -3.98 -0.25
CA PRO A 270 -4.74 -3.94 0.76
C PRO A 270 -5.20 -5.32 1.26
N LEU A 271 -5.00 -6.38 0.50
CA LEU A 271 -5.39 -7.76 0.86
C LEU A 271 -4.22 -8.59 1.43
N ALA A 272 -3.02 -8.01 1.57
CA ALA A 272 -1.92 -8.69 2.23
C ALA A 272 -2.21 -8.85 3.73
N LYS A 273 -1.70 -9.94 4.29
CA LYS A 273 -1.72 -10.20 5.74
C LYS A 273 -0.50 -9.57 6.38
N LEU A 274 -0.69 -8.96 7.55
CA LEU A 274 0.41 -8.37 8.32
C LEU A 274 0.65 -9.14 9.63
N VAL A 275 1.92 -9.36 9.92
CA VAL A 275 2.39 -9.88 11.21
C VAL A 275 3.06 -8.74 11.96
N SER A 276 2.53 -8.37 13.12
CA SER A 276 3.16 -7.39 14.01
C SER A 276 4.21 -8.05 14.86
N LEU A 277 5.47 -7.63 14.69
CA LEU A 277 6.62 -8.02 15.51
C LEU A 277 7.13 -6.78 16.21
N LYS A 278 6.65 -6.56 17.44
CA LYS A 278 6.97 -5.36 18.21
C LYS A 278 8.37 -5.44 18.78
N VAL A 279 9.25 -4.57 18.27
CA VAL A 279 10.68 -4.48 18.64
C VAL A 279 11.07 -3.09 19.14
N ILE A 280 10.11 -2.17 19.22
CA ILE A 280 10.29 -0.83 19.78
C ILE A 280 9.34 -0.67 20.96
N ALA A 281 9.91 -0.40 22.13
CA ALA A 281 9.18 -0.09 23.34
C ALA A 281 8.91 1.41 23.45
N ASP A 282 7.79 1.75 24.09
CA ASP A 282 7.51 3.09 24.56
C ASP A 282 8.25 3.34 25.89
N VAL A 283 9.38 4.01 25.84
CA VAL A 283 10.16 4.35 27.03
C VAL A 283 10.02 5.85 27.29
N THR A 284 9.34 6.18 28.37
CA THR A 284 9.32 7.54 28.89
C THR A 284 10.67 7.83 29.53
N ARG A 285 11.64 8.33 28.76
CA ARG A 285 12.85 8.90 29.32
C ARG A 285 12.52 10.29 29.85
N THR A 286 12.67 10.50 31.13
CA THR A 286 12.67 11.80 31.79
C THR A 286 14.05 12.43 31.64
N ASP A 287 14.48 12.77 30.44
CA ASP A 287 15.56 13.69 30.22
C ASP A 287 15.02 15.12 30.19
N GLU A 288 15.90 16.10 30.38
CA GLU A 288 15.55 17.52 30.60
C GLU A 288 14.66 18.14 29.53
N HIS A 289 14.42 17.46 28.39
CA HIS A 289 13.60 17.90 27.27
C HIS A 289 12.27 17.20 27.13
N LYS A 290 11.88 16.30 28.06
CA LYS A 290 10.58 15.57 28.06
C LYS A 290 10.19 14.94 26.71
N GLN A 291 11.14 14.64 25.84
CA GLN A 291 10.86 13.93 24.58
C GLN A 291 10.86 12.43 24.82
N THR A 292 9.71 11.84 24.70
CA THR A 292 9.57 10.39 24.72
C THR A 292 9.94 9.85 23.33
N ARG A 293 10.97 9.03 23.28
CA ARG A 293 11.40 8.34 22.04
C ARG A 293 11.12 6.86 22.18
N GLY A 294 10.73 6.22 21.07
CA GLY A 294 10.72 4.77 21.00
C GLY A 294 12.14 4.22 21.18
N GLN A 295 12.30 3.17 21.97
CA GLN A 295 13.57 2.50 22.17
C GLN A 295 13.49 1.05 21.68
N GLY A 296 14.34 0.67 20.73
CA GLY A 296 14.59 -0.70 20.31
C GLY A 296 15.92 -1.24 20.84
N LYS A 297 16.05 -2.57 20.85
CA LYS A 297 17.33 -3.24 21.10
C LYS A 297 17.64 -4.19 19.95
N VAL A 298 18.92 -4.27 19.58
CA VAL A 298 19.41 -5.23 18.58
C VAL A 298 18.96 -6.65 18.89
N SER A 299 19.04 -7.06 20.16
CA SER A 299 18.63 -8.40 20.61
C SER A 299 17.14 -8.70 20.37
N TRP A 300 16.26 -7.70 20.46
CA TRP A 300 14.83 -7.88 20.17
C TRP A 300 14.60 -8.11 18.68
N VAL A 301 15.28 -7.34 17.83
CA VAL A 301 15.23 -7.50 16.37
C VAL A 301 15.77 -8.87 15.96
N LEU A 302 16.90 -9.30 16.51
CA LEU A 302 17.48 -10.62 16.19
C LEU A 302 16.54 -11.77 16.57
N ARG A 303 15.86 -11.70 17.73
CA ARG A 303 14.84 -12.68 18.11
C ARG A 303 13.65 -12.70 17.12
N ALA A 304 13.21 -11.52 16.67
CA ALA A 304 12.12 -11.43 15.68
C ALA A 304 12.51 -12.05 14.33
N LEU A 305 13.73 -11.79 13.84
CA LEU A 305 14.25 -12.39 12.61
C LEU A 305 14.40 -13.92 12.74
N GLU A 306 14.85 -14.41 13.89
CA GLU A 306 14.95 -15.86 14.17
C GLU A 306 13.57 -16.53 14.19
N ASP A 307 12.54 -15.88 14.73
CA ASP A 307 11.18 -16.42 14.71
C ASP A 307 10.64 -16.55 13.30
N ILE A 308 10.89 -15.57 12.42
CA ILE A 308 10.55 -15.66 11.00
C ILE A 308 11.28 -16.84 10.34
N GLN A 309 12.58 -17.02 10.60
CA GLN A 309 13.35 -18.16 10.11
C GLN A 309 12.73 -19.49 10.54
N ARG A 310 12.35 -19.62 11.81
CA ARG A 310 11.72 -20.83 12.35
C ARG A 310 10.34 -21.08 11.73
N TRP A 311 9.50 -20.06 11.61
CA TRP A 311 8.19 -20.20 10.95
C TRP A 311 8.33 -20.63 9.51
N ASN A 312 9.30 -20.10 8.80
CA ASN A 312 9.63 -20.45 7.43
C ASN A 312 10.45 -21.74 7.31
N GLN A 313 10.70 -22.43 8.43
CA GLN A 313 11.51 -23.65 8.45
C GLN A 313 12.86 -23.46 7.72
N TYR A 314 13.48 -22.28 7.93
CA TYR A 314 14.74 -21.88 7.30
C TYR A 314 14.70 -21.97 5.76
N GLY A 315 13.60 -21.49 5.17
CA GLY A 315 13.37 -21.44 3.73
C GLY A 315 12.73 -22.69 3.11
N ARG A 316 12.48 -23.74 3.88
CA ARG A 316 11.82 -24.96 3.35
C ARG A 316 10.33 -24.74 3.05
N ARG A 317 9.68 -23.84 3.79
CA ARG A 317 8.27 -23.49 3.62
C ARG A 317 8.07 -22.02 3.98
N LEU A 318 7.83 -21.18 3.00
CA LEU A 318 7.60 -19.76 3.24
C LEU A 318 6.16 -19.53 3.70
N LEU A 319 6.01 -19.10 4.96
CA LEU A 319 4.76 -18.63 5.55
C LEU A 319 4.76 -17.12 5.69
N VAL A 320 5.93 -16.51 5.91
CA VAL A 320 6.18 -15.06 5.86
C VAL A 320 7.03 -14.80 4.63
N HIS A 321 6.50 -14.03 3.69
CA HIS A 321 7.10 -13.81 2.37
C HIS A 321 8.03 -12.59 2.35
N GLY A 322 7.79 -11.63 3.25
CA GLY A 322 8.62 -10.45 3.34
C GLY A 322 8.56 -9.77 4.70
N VAL A 323 9.48 -8.84 4.88
CA VAL A 323 9.70 -8.09 6.12
C VAL A 323 9.90 -6.62 5.81
N ASN A 324 9.24 -5.74 6.57
CA ASN A 324 9.51 -4.32 6.63
C ASN A 324 10.25 -3.97 7.92
N MET A 325 11.37 -3.30 7.80
CA MET A 325 12.17 -2.79 8.92
C MET A 325 12.32 -1.27 8.77
N SER A 326 11.36 -0.52 9.31
CA SER A 326 11.41 0.94 9.37
C SER A 326 12.14 1.42 10.62
N ILE A 327 13.27 0.78 10.91
CA ILE A 327 14.12 1.00 12.08
C ILE A 327 15.58 1.09 11.64
N GLY A 328 16.39 1.77 12.44
CA GLY A 328 17.81 1.86 12.16
C GLY A 328 18.59 2.50 13.31
N TYR A 329 19.90 2.30 13.27
CA TYR A 329 20.87 2.96 14.16
C TYR A 329 22.12 3.35 13.37
N ASP A 330 22.84 4.34 13.86
CA ASP A 330 24.03 4.84 13.20
C ASP A 330 25.12 3.75 13.13
N PHE A 331 25.69 3.59 11.96
CA PHE A 331 26.80 2.67 11.72
C PHE A 331 28.12 3.29 12.25
N ASP A 332 28.86 2.52 13.05
CA ASP A 332 30.20 2.91 13.51
C ASP A 332 31.26 1.97 12.88
N PRO A 333 32.09 2.46 11.93
CA PRO A 333 33.08 1.65 11.24
C PRO A 333 34.20 1.13 12.14
N ARG A 334 34.31 1.62 13.37
CA ARG A 334 35.29 1.13 14.36
C ARG A 334 34.89 -0.20 14.96
N TRP A 335 33.61 -0.56 14.91
CA TRP A 335 33.09 -1.78 15.55
C TRP A 335 32.90 -2.92 14.56
N PHE A 336 32.44 -2.62 13.35
CA PHE A 336 32.16 -3.62 12.32
C PHE A 336 32.55 -3.09 10.95
N ALA A 337 32.89 -4.00 10.04
CA ALA A 337 32.90 -3.67 8.62
C ALA A 337 31.48 -3.31 8.15
N CYS A 338 31.36 -2.42 7.20
CA CYS A 338 30.09 -1.94 6.72
C CYS A 338 29.18 -3.07 6.22
N GLY A 339 27.95 -3.13 6.71
CA GLY A 339 27.00 -4.19 6.40
C GLY A 339 27.28 -5.54 7.06
N GLN A 340 28.19 -5.59 8.04
CA GLN A 340 28.54 -6.79 8.80
C GLN A 340 28.12 -6.73 10.28
N SER A 341 27.32 -5.75 10.66
CA SER A 341 26.72 -5.75 12.00
C SER A 341 25.83 -6.99 12.19
N PRO A 342 25.58 -7.41 13.45
CA PRO A 342 24.73 -8.58 13.71
C PRO A 342 23.37 -8.52 13.00
N ILE A 343 22.70 -7.35 12.97
CA ILE A 343 21.41 -7.20 12.28
C ILE A 343 21.61 -7.34 10.76
N CYS A 344 22.60 -6.69 10.17
CA CYS A 344 22.88 -6.81 8.72
C CYS A 344 23.16 -8.25 8.32
N SER A 345 23.92 -8.99 9.13
CA SER A 345 24.23 -10.40 8.88
C SER A 345 22.98 -11.27 8.92
N GLU A 346 22.10 -11.09 9.91
CA GLU A 346 20.84 -11.83 10.00
C GLU A 346 19.85 -11.43 8.88
N VAL A 347 19.79 -10.16 8.50
CA VAL A 347 19.01 -9.70 7.35
C VAL A 347 19.47 -10.41 6.07
N ASN A 348 20.80 -10.46 5.81
CA ASN A 348 21.32 -11.17 4.66
C ASN A 348 21.01 -12.67 4.71
N ARG A 349 21.08 -13.29 5.89
CA ARG A 349 20.71 -14.70 6.09
C ARG A 349 19.23 -14.94 5.80
N LEU A 350 18.35 -14.04 6.27
CA LEU A 350 16.92 -14.12 6.03
C LEU A 350 16.58 -13.99 4.54
N VAL A 351 17.24 -13.07 3.83
CA VAL A 351 17.09 -12.96 2.36
C VAL A 351 17.52 -14.25 1.68
N LYS A 352 18.66 -14.84 2.04
CA LYS A 352 19.12 -16.12 1.47
C LYS A 352 18.17 -17.29 1.73
N SER A 353 17.32 -17.20 2.76
CA SER A 353 16.27 -18.19 3.02
C SER A 353 14.99 -17.96 2.21
N GLY A 354 14.95 -16.97 1.33
CA GLY A 354 13.85 -16.71 0.41
C GLY A 354 12.89 -15.59 0.81
N VAL A 355 13.19 -14.85 1.89
CA VAL A 355 12.34 -13.76 2.39
C VAL A 355 12.77 -12.42 1.81
N CYS A 356 11.82 -11.64 1.29
CA CYS A 356 12.06 -10.29 0.80
C CYS A 356 12.23 -9.32 2.00
N VAL A 357 13.40 -8.71 2.18
CA VAL A 357 13.62 -7.76 3.29
C VAL A 357 13.77 -6.35 2.76
N VAL A 358 12.89 -5.47 3.24
CA VAL A 358 12.88 -4.03 2.91
C VAL A 358 13.25 -3.24 4.14
N VAL A 359 14.18 -2.30 3.99
CA VAL A 359 14.75 -1.51 5.08
C VAL A 359 14.76 -0.03 4.72
N SER A 360 14.46 0.85 5.68
CA SER A 360 14.64 2.29 5.51
C SER A 360 16.12 2.67 5.43
N ALA A 361 16.45 3.66 4.61
CA ALA A 361 17.83 4.16 4.48
C ALA A 361 18.32 4.92 5.72
N GLY A 362 17.39 5.48 6.49
CA GLY A 362 17.64 6.39 7.60
C GLY A 362 17.32 7.84 7.26
N ASN A 363 17.25 8.69 8.29
CA ASN A 363 16.87 10.12 8.17
C ASN A 363 18.04 11.05 8.54
N SER A 364 19.27 10.60 8.37
CA SER A 364 20.49 11.30 8.76
C SER A 364 21.19 12.01 7.59
N GLY A 365 20.51 12.20 6.44
CA GLY A 365 21.07 12.88 5.26
C GLY A 365 21.33 14.37 5.44
N TYR A 366 20.69 14.99 6.43
CA TYR A 366 20.89 16.36 6.87
C TYR A 366 20.84 16.43 8.39
N SER A 367 21.79 17.03 9.01
CA SER A 367 21.85 17.13 10.48
C SER A 367 22.46 18.44 10.95
N SER A 368 22.02 18.89 12.12
CA SER A 368 22.60 20.02 12.83
C SER A 368 23.57 19.53 13.88
N TYR A 369 24.65 20.26 14.08
CA TYR A 369 25.62 20.03 15.14
C TYR A 369 26.07 21.37 15.76
N ILE A 370 26.39 21.33 17.03
CA ILE A 370 26.90 22.50 17.74
C ILE A 370 28.41 22.48 17.61
N THR A 371 28.99 23.55 17.05
CA THR A 371 30.45 23.75 16.95
C THR A 371 31.05 24.00 18.32
N GLY A 372 32.38 23.83 18.47
CA GLY A 372 33.10 24.16 19.71
C GLY A 372 32.95 25.59 20.18
N ALA A 373 32.50 26.49 19.31
CA ALA A 373 32.17 27.91 19.63
C ALA A 373 30.70 28.10 20.07
N GLY A 374 29.90 26.99 20.22
CA GLY A 374 28.50 27.08 20.62
C GLY A 374 27.55 27.50 19.51
N VAL A 375 28.01 27.55 18.25
CA VAL A 375 27.19 27.94 17.09
C VAL A 375 26.56 26.65 16.50
N GLU A 376 25.23 26.65 16.33
CA GLU A 376 24.55 25.59 15.60
C GLU A 376 24.83 25.69 14.11
N GLN A 377 25.32 24.63 13.53
CA GLN A 377 25.63 24.53 12.12
C GLN A 377 24.97 23.29 11.53
N SER A 378 24.35 23.45 10.39
CA SER A 378 23.65 22.33 9.71
C SER A 378 24.33 22.02 8.38
N SER A 379 24.45 20.74 8.06
CA SER A 379 25.04 20.29 6.81
C SER A 379 24.45 18.98 6.31
N TYR A 380 24.57 18.76 5.02
CA TYR A 380 24.34 17.44 4.43
C TYR A 380 25.44 16.46 4.85
N ARG A 381 25.03 15.21 5.05
CA ARG A 381 25.94 14.12 5.43
C ARG A 381 25.93 13.05 4.36
N ASP A 382 27.07 12.78 3.76
CA ASP A 382 27.31 11.62 2.93
C ASP A 382 27.59 10.40 3.82
N LEU A 383 27.56 9.18 3.26
CA LEU A 383 27.79 7.92 3.98
C LEU A 383 26.87 7.78 5.22
N SER A 384 25.63 8.27 5.11
CA SER A 384 24.71 8.38 6.23
C SER A 384 23.68 7.25 6.31
N ILE A 385 23.83 6.20 5.48
CA ILE A 385 22.99 5.00 5.55
C ILE A 385 23.13 4.35 6.93
N THR A 386 22.01 4.16 7.61
CA THR A 386 21.98 3.50 8.93
C THR A 386 21.88 1.98 8.79
N ASP A 387 22.38 1.22 9.78
CA ASP A 387 22.14 -0.22 9.83
C ASP A 387 20.69 -0.49 10.29
N PRO A 388 19.99 -1.46 9.68
CA PRO A 388 20.46 -2.46 8.71
C PRO A 388 20.40 -2.05 7.22
N GLY A 389 20.24 -0.78 6.88
CA GLY A 389 20.24 -0.27 5.50
C GLY A 389 21.54 -0.59 4.73
N ASN A 390 22.66 -0.80 5.44
CA ASN A 390 23.92 -1.23 4.85
C ASN A 390 23.96 -2.73 4.50
N ALA A 391 22.96 -3.53 4.87
CA ALA A 391 22.90 -4.95 4.48
C ALA A 391 22.84 -5.07 2.96
N GLU A 392 23.68 -5.95 2.41
CA GLU A 392 23.87 -6.07 0.95
C GLU A 392 22.60 -6.54 0.24
N LEU A 393 21.96 -7.59 0.78
CA LEU A 393 20.84 -8.26 0.10
C LEU A 393 19.49 -7.58 0.36
N ALA A 394 19.36 -6.76 1.40
CA ALA A 394 18.14 -6.01 1.67
C ALA A 394 17.85 -4.98 0.56
N ILE A 395 16.58 -4.66 0.36
CA ILE A 395 16.13 -3.51 -0.45
C ILE A 395 16.12 -2.30 0.47
N THR A 396 17.11 -1.40 0.32
CA THR A 396 17.24 -0.19 1.11
C THR A 396 16.57 0.97 0.41
N VAL A 397 15.64 1.65 1.10
CA VAL A 397 14.74 2.62 0.48
C VAL A 397 14.97 4.01 1.02
N GLY A 398 15.30 4.94 0.12
CA GLY A 398 15.38 6.36 0.36
C GLY A 398 14.05 7.06 0.12
N SER A 399 13.93 8.32 0.55
CA SER A 399 12.70 9.10 0.51
C SER A 399 12.68 10.13 -0.61
N THR A 400 11.50 10.31 -1.21
CA THR A 400 11.18 11.42 -2.14
C THR A 400 9.82 12.02 -1.81
N HIS A 401 9.49 13.14 -2.47
CA HIS A 401 8.21 13.83 -2.31
C HIS A 401 7.05 12.98 -2.80
N ARG A 402 5.90 13.04 -2.10
CA ARG A 402 4.73 12.17 -2.36
C ARG A 402 4.08 12.38 -3.72
N ASP A 403 4.09 13.62 -4.26
CA ASP A 403 3.33 14.00 -5.46
C ASP A 403 4.24 14.37 -6.64
N MET A 404 5.36 15.01 -6.40
CA MET A 404 6.21 15.64 -7.42
C MET A 404 7.68 15.23 -7.28
N PRO A 405 8.01 13.94 -7.38
CA PRO A 405 9.37 13.44 -7.18
C PRO A 405 10.35 13.98 -8.23
N HIS A 406 9.89 14.23 -9.47
CA HIS A 406 10.73 14.78 -10.53
C HIS A 406 11.13 16.24 -10.26
N THR A 407 10.25 17.01 -9.63
CA THR A 407 10.49 18.42 -9.30
C THR A 407 11.36 18.57 -8.05
N TYR A 408 10.96 17.91 -6.96
CA TYR A 408 11.61 18.06 -5.66
C TYR A 408 12.77 17.09 -5.44
N GLY A 409 12.79 15.96 -6.16
CA GLY A 409 13.88 14.98 -6.09
C GLY A 409 13.89 14.20 -4.79
N VAL A 410 15.10 14.00 -4.25
CA VAL A 410 15.33 13.24 -3.01
C VAL A 410 15.07 14.13 -1.81
N SER A 411 14.36 13.60 -0.81
CA SER A 411 14.09 14.31 0.44
C SER A 411 15.38 14.72 1.14
N TYR A 412 15.45 15.95 1.63
CA TYR A 412 16.67 16.52 2.23
C TYR A 412 17.21 15.67 3.40
N PHE A 413 16.33 15.08 4.18
CA PHE A 413 16.67 14.24 5.34
C PHE A 413 17.07 12.82 4.97
N SER A 414 16.71 12.33 3.76
CA SER A 414 16.98 10.95 3.36
C SER A 414 18.47 10.64 3.44
N SER A 415 18.82 9.61 4.19
CA SER A 415 20.20 9.11 4.23
C SER A 415 20.66 8.70 2.84
N ARG A 416 21.92 8.96 2.57
CA ARG A 416 22.53 8.76 1.26
C ARG A 416 23.83 7.98 1.33
N GLY A 417 24.17 7.36 0.22
CA GLY A 417 25.39 6.61 0.05
C GLY A 417 26.62 7.44 -0.34
N PRO A 418 27.64 6.75 -0.84
CA PRO A 418 27.75 5.30 -0.87
C PRO A 418 27.77 4.71 0.55
N THR A 419 27.70 3.37 0.68
CA THR A 419 28.01 2.73 1.96
C THR A 419 29.47 2.95 2.33
N GLY A 420 29.85 2.75 3.60
CA GLY A 420 31.24 2.93 4.05
C GLY A 420 32.27 2.03 3.32
N ASP A 421 31.83 0.97 2.64
CA ASP A 421 32.63 0.07 1.79
C ASP A 421 32.41 0.33 0.27
N GLY A 422 31.76 1.44 -0.11
CA GLY A 422 31.63 1.91 -1.49
C GLY A 422 30.49 1.30 -2.31
N ARG A 423 29.61 0.50 -1.74
CA ARG A 423 28.43 -0.03 -2.44
C ARG A 423 27.38 1.06 -2.66
N ARG A 424 26.59 0.93 -3.74
CA ARG A 424 25.48 1.83 -4.02
C ARG A 424 24.34 1.57 -3.03
N LYS A 425 23.98 2.59 -2.25
CA LYS A 425 22.80 2.68 -1.39
C LYS A 425 22.34 4.15 -1.35
N PRO A 426 21.04 4.46 -1.16
CA PRO A 426 19.94 3.50 -1.12
C PRO A 426 19.82 2.72 -2.43
N ASP A 427 19.06 1.63 -2.44
CA ASP A 427 18.81 0.85 -3.68
C ASP A 427 17.79 1.58 -4.56
N VAL A 428 16.72 2.13 -3.97
CA VAL A 428 15.59 2.74 -4.68
C VAL A 428 14.97 3.85 -3.82
N LEU A 429 14.23 4.76 -4.45
CA LEU A 429 13.41 5.76 -3.78
C LEU A 429 11.93 5.40 -3.81
N ALA A 430 11.22 5.79 -2.76
CA ALA A 430 9.77 5.78 -2.72
C ALA A 430 9.24 7.01 -1.95
N PRO A 431 7.95 7.36 -2.06
CA PRO A 431 7.37 8.48 -1.34
C PRO A 431 7.54 8.34 0.18
N GLY A 432 8.09 9.36 0.83
CA GLY A 432 8.31 9.40 2.28
C GLY A 432 8.03 10.75 2.93
N GLU A 433 7.60 11.77 2.16
CA GLU A 433 7.24 13.09 2.71
C GLU A 433 5.73 13.25 2.81
N ARG A 434 5.25 13.65 4.00
CA ARG A 434 3.85 13.95 4.31
C ARG A 434 2.90 12.82 3.88
N ILE A 435 3.28 11.60 4.21
CA ILE A 435 2.53 10.41 3.85
C ILE A 435 1.37 10.23 4.83
N ARG A 436 0.16 10.08 4.30
CA ARG A 436 -1.06 9.83 5.07
C ARG A 436 -1.23 8.36 5.33
N SER A 437 -1.41 7.99 6.59
CA SER A 437 -1.72 6.64 7.02
C SER A 437 -2.31 6.64 8.43
N CYS A 438 -2.51 5.44 9.00
CA CYS A 438 -3.17 5.23 10.29
C CYS A 438 -2.54 6.08 11.42
N ALA A 439 -3.38 6.77 12.18
CA ALA A 439 -3.02 7.45 13.40
C ALA A 439 -3.33 6.56 14.60
N ALA A 440 -2.32 6.25 15.43
CA ALA A 440 -2.46 5.46 16.64
C ALA A 440 -1.64 6.09 17.78
N GLY A 441 -1.89 5.67 19.02
CA GLY A 441 -1.11 6.06 20.17
C GLY A 441 -0.86 7.57 20.25
N ARG A 442 0.39 7.93 20.51
CA ARG A 442 0.82 9.33 20.67
C ARG A 442 0.68 10.18 19.43
N GLU A 443 0.89 9.60 18.26
CA GLU A 443 0.69 10.34 17.00
C GLU A 443 -0.78 10.76 16.86
N ARG A 444 -1.73 9.92 17.28
CA ARG A 444 -3.14 10.29 17.36
C ARG A 444 -3.40 11.36 18.43
N GLU A 445 -2.79 11.22 19.62
CA GLU A 445 -2.93 12.15 20.73
C GLU A 445 -2.35 13.54 20.42
N ARG A 446 -1.25 13.61 19.65
CA ARG A 446 -0.59 14.84 19.22
C ARG A 446 -1.53 15.78 18.48
N PHE A 447 -2.44 15.27 17.68
CA PHE A 447 -3.43 16.05 16.95
C PHE A 447 -4.65 16.43 17.81
N GLY A 448 -4.79 15.90 19.02
CA GLY A 448 -5.84 16.24 19.97
C GLY A 448 -7.24 15.78 19.54
N ARG A 449 -8.25 16.30 20.25
CA ARG A 449 -9.66 16.21 19.86
C ARG A 449 -10.01 17.45 19.07
N ASP A 450 -10.76 17.29 17.99
CA ASP A 450 -11.33 18.41 17.25
C ASP A 450 -12.25 19.22 18.18
N THR A 451 -11.75 20.32 18.72
CA THR A 451 -12.54 21.28 19.46
C THR A 451 -12.88 22.45 18.54
N THR A 452 -13.84 22.21 17.60
CA THR A 452 -14.69 23.24 17.00
C THR A 452 -14.00 24.48 16.40
N ALA A 453 -13.21 24.34 15.36
CA ALA A 453 -13.06 25.41 14.37
C ALA A 453 -13.73 24.93 13.07
N PRO A 454 -14.65 25.68 12.45
CA PRO A 454 -15.11 25.37 11.11
C PRO A 454 -13.91 25.52 10.18
N VAL A 455 -13.39 24.39 9.69
CA VAL A 455 -12.34 24.41 8.67
C VAL A 455 -12.96 24.98 7.39
N PRO A 456 -12.40 26.01 6.77
CA PRO A 456 -12.89 26.48 5.49
C PRO A 456 -12.75 25.31 4.49
N VAL A 457 -13.89 24.83 4.00
CA VAL A 457 -13.95 23.97 2.83
C VAL A 457 -13.33 24.80 1.70
N SER A 458 -12.23 24.35 1.13
CA SER A 458 -11.67 25.04 -0.03
C SER A 458 -12.74 25.05 -1.12
N ASP A 459 -13.09 26.20 -1.64
CA ASP A 459 -14.18 26.42 -2.62
C ASP A 459 -14.03 25.57 -3.92
N ALA A 460 -12.92 24.90 -4.12
CA ALA A 460 -12.69 23.99 -5.23
C ALA A 460 -13.53 22.70 -5.19
N ALA A 461 -14.10 22.32 -4.02
CA ALA A 461 -14.96 21.14 -3.91
C ALA A 461 -16.47 21.49 -3.96
N ALA A 462 -16.84 22.76 -3.78
CA ALA A 462 -18.22 23.20 -3.72
C ALA A 462 -18.87 23.44 -5.10
N GLU A 463 -18.09 23.63 -6.16
CA GLU A 463 -18.63 23.89 -7.49
C GLU A 463 -19.08 22.64 -8.27
N SER A 464 -18.80 21.43 -7.77
CA SER A 464 -19.19 20.19 -8.50
C SER A 464 -20.49 19.55 -8.02
N VAL A 465 -21.18 20.09 -7.00
CA VAL A 465 -22.40 19.46 -6.42
C VAL A 465 -23.70 20.20 -6.73
N ALA A 466 -23.65 21.37 -7.34
CA ALA A 466 -24.86 22.11 -7.71
C ALA A 466 -25.19 21.94 -9.19
N THR A 467 -25.90 20.89 -9.57
CA THR A 467 -27.00 20.86 -10.55
C THR A 467 -27.38 19.43 -10.96
N ALA A 468 -28.33 18.81 -10.26
CA ALA A 468 -29.29 17.91 -10.89
C ALA A 468 -30.56 17.80 -10.01
N PRO A 469 -31.73 18.21 -10.47
CA PRO A 469 -32.97 18.02 -9.74
C PRO A 469 -33.57 16.65 -10.01
N GLY A 470 -33.92 15.96 -8.92
CA GLY A 470 -35.03 15.01 -8.87
C GLY A 470 -34.76 13.60 -9.37
N MET A 471 -34.27 12.72 -8.48
CA MET A 471 -34.64 11.29 -8.54
C MET A 471 -34.75 10.76 -7.12
N THR A 472 -35.97 10.40 -6.74
CA THR A 472 -36.27 9.62 -5.55
C THR A 472 -35.68 8.22 -5.72
N ALA A 473 -34.69 7.89 -4.89
CA ALA A 473 -34.10 6.56 -4.85
C ALA A 473 -35.02 5.63 -4.03
N HIS A 474 -35.56 4.60 -4.70
CA HIS A 474 -36.01 3.41 -4.00
C HIS A 474 -34.77 2.58 -3.63
N ALA A 475 -34.54 2.42 -2.33
CA ALA A 475 -33.54 1.53 -1.78
C ALA A 475 -33.98 0.06 -2.02
N PRO A 476 -33.10 -0.84 -2.44
CA PRO A 476 -33.34 -2.26 -2.32
C PRO A 476 -33.05 -2.68 -0.87
N GLU A 477 -34.06 -3.25 -0.23
CA GLU A 477 -33.95 -3.95 1.04
C GLU A 477 -33.05 -5.19 0.87
N ASP A 478 -32.25 -5.44 1.91
CA ASP A 478 -31.47 -6.67 2.17
C ASP A 478 -30.06 -6.76 1.59
N THR A 479 -29.16 -5.95 2.18
CA THR A 479 -27.76 -6.34 2.38
C THR A 479 -27.41 -5.92 3.81
N THR A 480 -27.33 -6.89 4.71
CA THR A 480 -26.78 -6.70 6.06
C THR A 480 -25.30 -6.30 5.94
N LEU A 481 -25.04 -5.01 5.82
CA LEU A 481 -23.73 -4.42 6.01
C LEU A 481 -23.36 -4.68 7.48
N SER A 482 -22.26 -5.36 7.72
CA SER A 482 -21.73 -5.50 9.07
C SER A 482 -21.52 -4.10 9.64
N GLU A 483 -22.18 -3.80 10.75
CA GLU A 483 -22.01 -2.54 11.46
C GLU A 483 -20.52 -2.29 11.75
N PRO A 484 -20.03 -1.03 11.69
CA PRO A 484 -18.66 -0.70 12.06
C PRO A 484 -18.39 -1.21 13.46
N SER A 485 -17.19 -1.76 13.70
CA SER A 485 -16.83 -2.23 15.04
C SER A 485 -17.12 -1.12 16.05
N GLU A 486 -17.69 -1.47 17.19
CA GLU A 486 -18.14 -0.51 18.23
C GLU A 486 -17.04 0.50 18.62
N SER A 487 -15.76 0.11 18.45
CA SER A 487 -14.59 0.97 18.67
C SER A 487 -14.44 2.07 17.60
N ALA A 488 -14.76 1.78 16.35
CA ALA A 488 -14.64 2.73 15.24
C ALA A 488 -15.74 3.82 15.30
N ALA A 489 -16.99 3.41 15.54
CA ALA A 489 -18.11 4.34 15.72
C ALA A 489 -17.84 5.28 16.91
N ARG A 490 -17.37 4.75 18.03
CA ARG A 490 -17.00 5.55 19.21
C ARG A 490 -15.84 6.51 18.97
N ALA A 491 -14.85 6.15 18.14
CA ALA A 491 -13.74 7.04 17.81
C ALA A 491 -14.21 8.24 16.98
N LEU A 492 -15.11 7.99 16.04
CA LEU A 492 -15.70 9.02 15.18
C LEU A 492 -16.66 9.95 15.94
N GLU A 493 -17.52 9.40 16.79
CA GLU A 493 -18.39 10.18 17.69
C GLU A 493 -17.60 11.09 18.62
N ARG A 494 -16.33 10.74 18.93
CA ARG A 494 -15.45 11.54 19.78
C ARG A 494 -14.59 12.56 19.02
N GLY A 495 -14.74 12.69 17.69
CA GLY A 495 -13.93 13.60 16.87
C GLY A 495 -12.43 13.24 16.86
N MET A 496 -12.09 11.96 17.06
CA MET A 496 -10.67 11.51 17.09
C MET A 496 -10.10 11.46 15.69
N VAL A 497 -8.82 11.82 15.57
CA VAL A 497 -8.06 11.69 14.33
C VAL A 497 -7.82 10.20 14.04
N LEU A 498 -8.26 9.73 12.87
CA LEU A 498 -8.04 8.33 12.43
C LEU A 498 -6.79 8.18 11.56
N TYR A 499 -6.40 9.23 10.86
CA TYR A 499 -5.25 9.23 9.96
C TYR A 499 -4.40 10.48 10.18
N CYS A 500 -3.10 10.36 9.98
CA CYS A 500 -2.18 11.50 10.10
C CYS A 500 -1.11 11.47 9.02
N GLU A 501 -0.48 12.63 8.80
CA GLU A 501 0.70 12.75 7.95
C GLU A 501 1.96 12.49 8.77
N GLN A 502 2.86 11.63 8.25
CA GLN A 502 4.21 11.45 8.78
C GLN A 502 5.25 11.55 7.66
N THR A 503 6.47 11.91 8.04
CA THR A 503 7.59 12.11 7.12
C THR A 503 8.80 11.29 7.57
N GLY A 504 9.39 10.50 6.64
CA GLY A 504 10.58 9.69 6.91
C GLY A 504 10.80 8.60 5.87
N THR A 505 12.02 8.07 5.81
CA THR A 505 12.35 6.89 5.00
C THR A 505 11.61 5.63 5.46
N SER A 506 11.07 5.63 6.66
CA SER A 506 10.15 4.59 7.18
C SER A 506 8.91 4.43 6.30
N MET A 507 8.33 5.55 5.87
CA MET A 507 7.15 5.58 5.00
C MET A 507 7.51 5.14 3.58
N ALA A 508 8.70 5.51 3.11
CA ALA A 508 9.22 5.06 1.82
C ALA A 508 9.45 3.54 1.80
N ALA A 509 10.04 2.97 2.85
CA ALA A 509 10.22 1.52 2.99
C ALA A 509 8.88 0.78 3.01
N ALA A 510 7.86 1.34 3.67
CA ALA A 510 6.51 0.78 3.68
C ALA A 510 5.88 0.74 2.28
N HIS A 511 6.06 1.78 1.44
CA HIS A 511 5.62 1.76 0.05
C HIS A 511 6.30 0.64 -0.76
N MET A 512 7.61 0.48 -0.61
CA MET A 512 8.35 -0.60 -1.27
C MET A 512 7.89 -1.98 -0.80
N SER A 513 7.66 -2.15 0.51
CA SER A 513 7.13 -3.38 1.09
C SER A 513 5.77 -3.75 0.52
N GLY A 514 4.86 -2.78 0.47
CA GLY A 514 3.55 -2.97 -0.15
C GLY A 514 3.65 -3.29 -1.65
N ALA A 515 4.54 -2.61 -2.38
CA ALA A 515 4.77 -2.89 -3.80
C ALA A 515 5.33 -4.30 -4.05
N ALA A 516 6.27 -4.76 -3.21
CA ALA A 516 6.77 -6.12 -3.28
C ALA A 516 5.69 -7.16 -2.94
N ALA A 517 4.85 -6.90 -1.93
CA ALA A 517 3.72 -7.77 -1.60
C ALA A 517 2.68 -7.81 -2.73
N ALA A 518 2.35 -6.67 -3.33
CA ALA A 518 1.45 -6.57 -4.48
C ALA A 518 2.02 -7.32 -5.70
N PHE A 519 3.31 -7.15 -6.00
CA PHE A 519 4.00 -7.87 -7.07
C PHE A 519 3.94 -9.40 -6.87
N LEU A 520 4.32 -9.88 -5.69
CA LEU A 520 4.34 -11.31 -5.38
C LEU A 520 2.94 -11.95 -5.40
N SER A 521 1.88 -11.18 -5.16
CA SER A 521 0.50 -11.69 -5.25
C SER A 521 0.05 -11.98 -6.67
N VAL A 522 0.66 -11.32 -7.67
CA VAL A 522 0.40 -11.53 -9.10
C VAL A 522 1.40 -12.51 -9.70
N ARG A 523 2.66 -12.40 -9.29
CA ARG A 523 3.81 -13.15 -9.82
C ARG A 523 4.32 -14.11 -8.77
N THR A 524 3.49 -15.09 -8.42
CA THR A 524 3.76 -16.05 -7.33
C THR A 524 4.99 -16.92 -7.58
N GLU A 525 5.42 -17.06 -8.83
CA GLU A 525 6.65 -17.76 -9.21
C GLU A 525 7.94 -17.10 -8.65
N PHE A 526 7.86 -15.84 -8.22
CA PHE A 526 8.98 -15.14 -7.57
C PHE A 526 9.00 -15.29 -6.05
N ILE A 527 8.00 -15.94 -5.45
CA ILE A 527 8.02 -16.25 -4.01
C ILE A 527 9.24 -17.14 -3.73
N GLY A 528 10.05 -16.75 -2.74
CA GLY A 528 11.30 -17.41 -2.42
C GLY A 528 12.51 -16.97 -3.27
N GLN A 529 12.37 -15.96 -4.12
CA GLN A 529 13.43 -15.44 -4.99
C GLN A 529 13.70 -13.94 -4.74
N PRO A 530 14.01 -13.51 -3.52
CA PRO A 530 14.07 -12.09 -3.13
C PRO A 530 15.15 -11.32 -3.90
N GLU A 531 16.26 -11.95 -4.25
CA GLU A 531 17.31 -11.29 -5.04
C GLU A 531 16.83 -10.96 -6.46
N ARG A 532 16.04 -11.85 -7.07
CA ARG A 532 15.41 -11.58 -8.38
C ARG A 532 14.34 -10.50 -8.28
N VAL A 533 13.53 -10.53 -7.20
CA VAL A 533 12.57 -9.46 -6.92
C VAL A 533 13.29 -8.12 -6.79
N LYS A 534 14.34 -8.04 -5.97
CA LYS A 534 15.18 -6.84 -5.86
C LYS A 534 15.68 -6.39 -7.23
N ALA A 535 16.31 -7.26 -8.00
CA ALA A 535 16.84 -6.93 -9.32
C ALA A 535 15.78 -6.36 -10.27
N LEU A 536 14.57 -6.95 -10.31
CA LEU A 536 13.46 -6.47 -11.12
C LEU A 536 13.01 -5.06 -10.73
N PHE A 537 12.88 -4.78 -9.44
CA PHE A 537 12.51 -3.44 -8.97
C PHE A 537 13.57 -2.41 -9.30
N LEU A 538 14.86 -2.74 -9.17
CA LEU A 538 15.96 -1.83 -9.46
C LEU A 538 16.10 -1.54 -10.96
N MET A 539 15.97 -2.56 -11.80
CA MET A 539 16.08 -2.39 -13.25
C MET A 539 14.92 -1.58 -13.86
N ASN A 540 13.76 -1.60 -13.21
CA ASN A 540 12.57 -0.91 -13.69
C ASN A 540 12.27 0.40 -12.93
N ALA A 541 13.17 0.84 -12.05
CA ALA A 541 13.06 2.12 -11.38
C ALA A 541 13.13 3.29 -12.38
N VAL A 542 12.50 4.40 -12.06
CA VAL A 542 12.49 5.61 -12.90
C VAL A 542 13.61 6.54 -12.45
N ASP A 543 14.57 6.76 -13.33
CA ASP A 543 15.65 7.71 -13.06
C ASP A 543 15.09 9.14 -12.88
N LEU A 544 15.39 9.77 -11.76
CA LEU A 544 15.02 11.16 -11.47
C LEU A 544 16.11 12.17 -11.90
N GLY A 545 17.18 11.70 -12.56
CA GLY A 545 18.32 12.53 -12.98
C GLY A 545 19.11 13.07 -11.79
N ARG A 546 19.23 12.30 -10.70
CA ARG A 546 20.02 12.65 -9.51
C ARG A 546 21.21 11.72 -9.37
N GLU A 547 22.21 12.17 -8.59
CA GLU A 547 23.39 11.34 -8.28
C GLU A 547 22.97 9.97 -7.70
N PRO A 548 23.61 8.87 -8.13
CA PRO A 548 23.29 7.52 -7.66
C PRO A 548 23.39 7.34 -6.13
N ALA A 549 24.27 8.09 -5.47
CA ALA A 549 24.38 8.07 -4.01
C ALA A 549 23.12 8.60 -3.31
N PHE A 550 22.32 9.44 -3.98
CA PHE A 550 21.09 10.01 -3.46
C PHE A 550 19.88 9.17 -3.85
N GLN A 551 19.74 8.81 -5.13
CA GLN A 551 18.53 8.18 -5.65
C GLN A 551 18.60 6.65 -5.80
N GLY A 552 19.79 6.04 -5.65
CA GLY A 552 20.00 4.65 -6.00
C GLY A 552 19.77 4.41 -7.49
N HIS A 553 18.83 3.52 -7.81
CA HIS A 553 18.37 3.26 -9.17
C HIS A 553 17.22 4.17 -9.62
N GLY A 554 16.70 5.02 -8.73
CA GLY A 554 15.62 5.95 -9.00
C GLY A 554 14.33 5.64 -8.24
N LEU A 555 13.20 6.15 -8.75
CA LEU A 555 11.88 6.03 -8.15
C LEU A 555 11.24 4.67 -8.45
N LEU A 556 10.66 4.06 -7.45
CA LEU A 556 9.82 2.87 -7.55
C LEU A 556 8.66 3.06 -8.55
N ASP A 557 8.50 2.12 -9.49
CA ASP A 557 7.39 2.06 -10.45
C ASP A 557 6.84 0.63 -10.53
N LEU A 558 5.75 0.37 -9.83
CA LEU A 558 5.17 -0.97 -9.75
C LEU A 558 4.59 -1.44 -11.10
N MET A 559 4.07 -0.52 -11.92
CA MET A 559 3.54 -0.87 -13.24
C MET A 559 4.63 -1.38 -14.17
N LYS A 560 5.79 -0.69 -14.21
CA LYS A 560 6.92 -1.14 -15.04
C LYS A 560 7.43 -2.51 -14.61
N VAL A 561 7.51 -2.76 -13.29
CA VAL A 561 7.95 -4.07 -12.77
C VAL A 561 6.99 -5.17 -13.19
N LEU A 562 5.68 -4.96 -13.09
CA LEU A 562 4.66 -5.95 -13.49
C LEU A 562 4.62 -6.19 -15.01
N GLN A 563 4.97 -5.20 -15.80
CA GLN A 563 5.02 -5.30 -17.27
C GLN A 563 6.31 -5.94 -17.78
N ALA A 564 7.37 -5.96 -16.97
CA ALA A 564 8.68 -6.47 -17.36
C ALA A 564 8.81 -8.01 -17.27
N VAL A 565 7.80 -8.70 -16.73
CA VAL A 565 7.80 -10.14 -16.49
C VAL A 565 6.48 -10.80 -16.84
#